data_a39d309c4453d43adb97dc55c0f2203e
#
_entry.id   a39d309c4453d43adb97dc55c0f2203e
#
_cell.length_a   1.000
_cell.length_b   1.000
_cell.length_c   1.000
_cell.angle_alpha   90.00
_cell.angle_beta   90.00
_cell.angle_gamma   90.00
#
_symmetry.space_group_name_H-M   'P 1'
#
loop_
_entity.id
_entity.type
_entity.pdbx_description
1 polymer ?
#
loop_
_entity_poly.entity_id
_entity_poly.type
_entity_poly.pdbx_seq_one_letter_code
_entity_poly.pdbx_strand_id
1 'polypeptide(L)'
;TPVIYTLSEPFGARDWWPCKQDLNDKINTIDVYITAPSQYISVSNGVEPEAPIINGNLKTTHFRHNYPIPAYLICMAVTNYTIINQTGGVAPNAYPIINYIYPESDTSTLRTQLLQTPLILNLYGNLLENYPFANEKYGHAQFGWGGGMEHTTVSFMVNFGRQLIAHEMAHQWFGDKITCGTWKDIWLNEGFATYIAALVIENFDGAAAFVNEKANMIGNITSSSGGALYLTDAEALSVNRIFDYRLTYNKGAMVLNMLRFKLGDTAFFQGLRNYLADSNLAF
;
A
#
# COMPACT_ATOMS: atom_id res chain seq x y z
N THR A 1 -9.91 -20.76 -1.42
CA THR A 1 -9.54 -20.83 0.02
C THR A 1 -10.48 -20.00 0.86
N PRO A 2 -11.12 -20.53 1.94
CA PRO A 2 -11.82 -19.72 2.94
C PRO A 2 -10.79 -18.86 3.70
N VAL A 3 -11.11 -17.56 3.87
CA VAL A 3 -10.23 -16.61 4.56
C VAL A 3 -11.06 -15.68 5.43
N ILE A 4 -10.53 -15.32 6.60
CA ILE A 4 -10.99 -14.19 7.40
C ILE A 4 -10.01 -13.07 7.18
N TYR A 5 -10.49 -11.87 6.84
CA TYR A 5 -9.66 -10.68 6.67
C TYR A 5 -10.43 -9.42 7.04
N THR A 6 -9.70 -8.36 7.31
CA THR A 6 -10.26 -7.02 7.54
C THR A 6 -9.99 -6.12 6.34
N LEU A 7 -10.90 -5.16 6.11
CA LEU A 7 -10.76 -4.06 5.15
C LEU A 7 -11.44 -2.84 5.79
N SER A 8 -10.64 -1.87 6.21
CA SER A 8 -11.10 -0.79 7.07
C SER A 8 -11.22 0.56 6.38
N GLU A 9 -10.65 0.74 5.21
CA GLU A 9 -10.70 1.99 4.48
C GLU A 9 -12.08 2.23 3.84
N PRO A 10 -12.67 3.44 3.94
CA PRO A 10 -12.20 4.56 4.74
C PRO A 10 -12.75 4.57 6.17
N PHE A 11 -13.88 3.91 6.48
CA PHE A 11 -14.61 4.07 7.74
C PHE A 11 -14.83 2.77 8.52
N GLY A 12 -14.33 1.63 8.03
CA GLY A 12 -14.62 0.29 8.55
C GLY A 12 -13.79 -0.13 9.76
N ALA A 13 -12.80 0.65 10.22
CA ALA A 13 -11.99 0.24 11.37
C ALA A 13 -12.83 -0.01 12.64
N ARG A 14 -13.85 0.82 12.88
CA ARG A 14 -14.76 0.68 14.03
C ARG A 14 -15.67 -0.56 13.98
N ASP A 15 -15.77 -1.22 12.83
CA ASP A 15 -16.64 -2.37 12.66
C ASP A 15 -16.09 -3.62 13.35
N TRP A 16 -14.77 -3.64 13.64
CA TRP A 16 -14.12 -4.78 14.24
C TRP A 16 -13.27 -4.48 15.49
N TRP A 17 -12.91 -3.21 15.74
CA TRP A 17 -12.21 -2.81 16.96
C TRP A 17 -12.55 -1.37 17.37
N PRO A 18 -12.57 -1.03 18.70
CA PRO A 18 -12.85 0.31 19.16
C PRO A 18 -11.65 1.22 18.90
N CYS A 19 -11.83 2.23 18.02
CA CYS A 19 -10.77 3.16 17.64
C CYS A 19 -11.30 4.54 17.29
N LYS A 20 -10.42 5.52 17.26
CA LYS A 20 -10.63 6.77 16.54
C LYS A 20 -10.29 6.56 15.08
N GLN A 21 -11.01 7.26 14.18
CA GLN A 21 -10.78 7.19 12.72
C GLN A 21 -10.24 8.52 12.15
N ASP A 22 -9.68 9.37 13.01
CA ASP A 22 -8.98 10.58 12.58
C ASP A 22 -7.64 10.20 11.98
N LEU A 23 -7.39 10.61 10.73
CA LEU A 23 -6.16 10.29 10.01
C LEU A 23 -4.91 10.97 10.61
N ASN A 24 -5.12 12.04 11.39
CA ASN A 24 -4.04 12.78 12.08
C ASN A 24 -3.74 12.22 13.48
N ASP A 25 -4.61 11.37 14.04
CA ASP A 25 -4.42 10.76 15.36
C ASP A 25 -3.81 9.36 15.18
N LYS A 26 -2.58 9.32 14.68
CA LYS A 26 -1.84 8.06 14.48
C LYS A 26 -1.48 7.42 15.81
N ILE A 27 -1.57 6.11 15.87
CA ILE A 27 -1.17 5.28 17.01
C ILE A 27 0.33 5.01 16.88
N ASN A 28 1.12 5.36 17.87
CA ASN A 28 2.59 5.28 17.81
C ASN A 28 3.12 3.85 17.61
N THR A 29 2.49 2.89 18.26
CA THR A 29 2.86 1.45 18.18
C THR A 29 1.62 0.61 18.40
N ILE A 30 1.56 -0.56 17.76
CA ILE A 30 0.49 -1.53 17.98
C ILE A 30 1.05 -2.92 18.29
N ASP A 31 0.33 -3.64 19.14
CA ASP A 31 0.50 -5.06 19.38
C ASP A 31 -0.80 -5.77 19.03
N VAL A 32 -0.74 -6.72 18.08
CA VAL A 32 -1.90 -7.49 17.61
C VAL A 32 -1.70 -8.96 17.92
N TYR A 33 -2.57 -9.52 18.73
CA TYR A 33 -2.56 -10.95 19.09
C TYR A 33 -3.70 -11.66 18.37
N ILE A 34 -3.38 -12.60 17.50
CA ILE A 34 -4.36 -13.37 16.73
C ILE A 34 -4.33 -14.82 17.18
N THR A 35 -5.43 -15.27 17.81
CA THR A 35 -5.60 -16.67 18.18
C THR A 35 -6.49 -17.37 17.17
N ALA A 36 -5.95 -18.37 16.49
CA ALA A 36 -6.63 -19.14 15.45
C ALA A 36 -6.30 -20.63 15.57
N PRO A 37 -7.06 -21.54 14.89
CA PRO A 37 -6.67 -22.94 14.82
C PRO A 37 -5.23 -23.10 14.30
N SER A 38 -4.46 -23.97 14.93
CA SER A 38 -3.00 -24.04 14.77
C SER A 38 -2.52 -24.35 13.34
N GLN A 39 -3.37 -24.92 12.50
CA GLN A 39 -3.09 -25.19 11.09
C GLN A 39 -3.12 -23.93 10.22
N TYR A 40 -3.73 -22.83 10.67
CA TYR A 40 -3.81 -21.61 9.90
C TYR A 40 -2.63 -20.65 10.20
N ILE A 41 -2.36 -19.78 9.25
CA ILE A 41 -1.37 -18.73 9.34
C ILE A 41 -2.10 -17.40 9.51
N SER A 42 -1.70 -16.65 10.52
CA SER A 42 -2.18 -15.30 10.77
C SER A 42 -1.25 -14.29 10.11
N VAL A 43 -1.79 -13.14 9.71
CA VAL A 43 -1.07 -12.01 9.11
C VAL A 43 -1.55 -10.72 9.76
N SER A 44 -0.63 -9.81 10.06
CA SER A 44 -0.91 -8.44 10.48
C SER A 44 0.25 -7.50 10.13
N ASN A 45 0.11 -6.22 10.46
CA ASN A 45 1.15 -5.21 10.33
C ASN A 45 2.37 -5.56 11.20
N GLY A 46 3.55 -5.10 10.80
CA GLY A 46 4.77 -5.27 11.58
C GLY A 46 5.35 -6.67 11.52
N VAL A 47 6.08 -7.06 12.55
CA VAL A 47 6.83 -8.32 12.65
C VAL A 47 6.34 -9.17 13.82
N GLU A 48 6.67 -10.45 13.81
CA GLU A 48 6.50 -11.36 14.94
C GLU A 48 7.71 -11.23 15.85
N PRO A 49 7.62 -10.58 17.04
CA PRO A 49 8.77 -10.39 17.93
C PRO A 49 9.20 -11.68 18.63
N GLU A 50 8.30 -12.65 18.75
CA GLU A 50 8.58 -13.97 19.32
C GLU A 50 7.82 -15.07 18.56
N ALA A 51 8.21 -16.31 18.80
CA ALA A 51 7.53 -17.47 18.22
C ALA A 51 6.08 -17.58 18.72
N PRO A 52 5.13 -18.01 17.86
CA PRO A 52 3.74 -18.18 18.26
C PRO A 52 3.58 -19.18 19.43
N ILE A 53 2.63 -18.89 20.30
CA ILE A 53 2.27 -19.76 21.44
C ILE A 53 1.23 -20.77 20.97
N ILE A 54 1.52 -22.07 21.13
CA ILE A 54 0.59 -23.16 20.81
C ILE A 54 -0.02 -23.69 22.09
N ASN A 55 -1.36 -23.74 22.13
CA ASN A 55 -2.13 -24.31 23.23
C ASN A 55 -3.22 -25.25 22.66
N GLY A 56 -2.97 -26.55 22.72
CA GLY A 56 -3.83 -27.57 22.10
C GLY A 56 -3.88 -27.39 20.59
N ASN A 57 -5.08 -27.18 20.05
CA ASN A 57 -5.34 -26.96 18.64
C ASN A 57 -5.40 -25.47 18.24
N LEU A 58 -5.05 -24.57 19.16
CA LEU A 58 -5.01 -23.14 18.93
C LEU A 58 -3.54 -22.64 18.88
N LYS A 59 -3.32 -21.62 18.09
CA LYS A 59 -2.07 -20.88 17.97
C LYS A 59 -2.35 -19.39 18.11
N THR A 60 -1.63 -18.74 19.04
CA THR A 60 -1.64 -17.28 19.18
C THR A 60 -0.36 -16.73 18.58
N THR A 61 -0.51 -15.93 17.52
CA THR A 61 0.58 -15.19 16.89
C THR A 61 0.52 -13.75 17.35
N HIS A 62 1.65 -13.21 17.80
CA HIS A 62 1.81 -11.81 18.16
C HIS A 62 2.51 -11.07 17.04
N PHE A 63 1.93 -9.93 16.62
CA PHE A 63 2.52 -8.98 15.69
C PHE A 63 2.74 -7.66 16.41
N ARG A 64 3.90 -7.04 16.16
CA ARG A 64 4.24 -5.71 16.67
C ARG A 64 4.68 -4.81 15.53
N HIS A 65 4.08 -3.63 15.47
CA HIS A 65 4.45 -2.56 14.56
C HIS A 65 4.87 -1.33 15.37
N ASN A 66 6.07 -0.80 15.05
CA ASN A 66 6.72 0.23 15.85
C ASN A 66 6.75 1.60 15.16
N TYR A 67 5.89 1.84 14.19
CA TYR A 67 5.76 3.13 13.52
C TYR A 67 4.35 3.68 13.69
N PRO A 68 4.19 5.01 13.70
CA PRO A 68 2.88 5.63 13.76
C PRO A 68 1.96 5.17 12.62
N ILE A 69 0.76 4.72 12.95
CA ILE A 69 -0.18 4.12 12.00
C ILE A 69 -1.60 4.65 12.24
N PRO A 70 -2.33 5.11 11.21
CA PRO A 70 -3.74 5.44 11.35
C PRO A 70 -4.59 4.17 11.40
N ALA A 71 -5.75 4.27 12.03
CA ALA A 71 -6.61 3.12 12.32
C ALA A 71 -7.02 2.31 11.08
N TYR A 72 -7.20 2.96 9.92
CA TYR A 72 -7.67 2.27 8.70
C TYR A 72 -6.63 1.32 8.09
N LEU A 73 -5.34 1.51 8.40
CA LEU A 73 -4.24 0.68 7.90
C LEU A 73 -3.95 -0.55 8.78
N ILE A 74 -4.58 -0.64 9.96
CA ILE A 74 -4.43 -1.82 10.83
C ILE A 74 -5.24 -2.97 10.25
N CYS A 75 -4.62 -4.12 10.11
CA CYS A 75 -5.20 -5.26 9.44
C CYS A 75 -4.97 -6.59 10.15
N MET A 76 -5.81 -7.55 9.82
CA MET A 76 -5.54 -8.97 10.07
C MET A 76 -6.10 -9.84 8.96
N ALA A 77 -5.42 -10.97 8.72
CA ALA A 77 -5.95 -12.05 7.90
C ALA A 77 -5.56 -13.41 8.49
N VAL A 78 -6.42 -14.42 8.31
CA VAL A 78 -6.18 -15.79 8.78
C VAL A 78 -6.69 -16.78 7.74
N THR A 79 -5.79 -17.63 7.26
CA THR A 79 -6.13 -18.79 6.42
C THR A 79 -4.94 -19.77 6.34
N ASN A 80 -5.04 -20.79 5.49
CA ASN A 80 -3.97 -21.77 5.23
C ASN A 80 -2.94 -21.28 4.21
N TYR A 81 -2.42 -20.06 4.39
CA TYR A 81 -1.45 -19.48 3.46
C TYR A 81 -0.22 -20.37 3.20
N THR A 82 0.29 -20.33 1.97
CA THR A 82 1.68 -20.69 1.63
C THR A 82 2.54 -19.43 1.75
N ILE A 83 3.72 -19.55 2.35
CA ILE A 83 4.65 -18.42 2.54
C ILE A 83 5.75 -18.49 1.48
N ILE A 84 5.96 -17.38 0.76
CA ILE A 84 7.05 -17.20 -0.20
C ILE A 84 7.91 -16.03 0.28
N ASN A 85 9.14 -16.33 0.67
CA ASN A 85 10.09 -15.33 1.20
C ASN A 85 10.97 -14.77 0.08
N GLN A 86 11.22 -13.46 0.14
CA GLN A 86 12.16 -12.71 -0.68
C GLN A 86 12.92 -11.73 0.22
N THR A 87 13.85 -10.98 -0.36
CA THR A 87 14.63 -9.96 0.35
C THR A 87 14.53 -8.63 -0.41
N GLY A 88 14.24 -7.56 0.31
CA GLY A 88 14.31 -6.19 -0.16
C GLY A 88 15.58 -5.50 0.35
N GLY A 89 15.97 -4.40 -0.32
CA GLY A 89 17.17 -3.67 0.04
C GLY A 89 18.47 -4.43 -0.27
N VAL A 90 19.60 -3.84 0.15
CA VAL A 90 20.94 -4.39 0.01
C VAL A 90 21.63 -4.42 1.37
N ALA A 91 22.38 -5.47 1.67
CA ALA A 91 23.13 -5.56 2.93
C ALA A 91 24.03 -4.32 3.14
N PRO A 92 24.15 -3.76 4.36
CA PRO A 92 23.60 -4.29 5.63
C PRO A 92 22.13 -3.92 5.88
N ASN A 93 21.47 -3.16 5.00
CA ASN A 93 20.11 -2.64 5.18
C ASN A 93 19.04 -3.53 4.49
N ALA A 94 19.31 -4.80 4.35
CA ALA A 94 18.36 -5.76 3.80
C ALA A 94 17.24 -6.07 4.81
N TYR A 95 16.02 -6.22 4.29
CA TYR A 95 14.82 -6.53 5.09
C TYR A 95 14.01 -7.65 4.43
N PRO A 96 13.21 -8.40 5.22
CA PRO A 96 12.41 -9.49 4.68
C PRO A 96 11.24 -8.97 3.84
N ILE A 97 10.93 -9.68 2.75
CA ILE A 97 9.69 -9.59 2.01
C ILE A 97 8.96 -10.92 2.19
N ILE A 98 7.77 -10.89 2.80
CA ILE A 98 7.01 -12.09 3.15
C ILE A 98 5.69 -12.06 2.37
N ASN A 99 5.49 -13.03 1.48
CA ASN A 99 4.27 -13.13 0.67
C ASN A 99 3.42 -14.30 1.19
N TYR A 100 2.21 -13.99 1.60
CA TYR A 100 1.20 -14.93 2.10
C TYR A 100 0.20 -15.21 0.99
N ILE A 101 0.29 -16.38 0.36
CA ILE A 101 -0.40 -16.73 -0.88
C ILE A 101 -1.37 -17.87 -0.62
N TYR A 102 -2.54 -17.86 -1.24
CA TYR A 102 -3.42 -19.03 -1.20
C TYR A 102 -2.74 -20.23 -1.84
N PRO A 103 -2.84 -21.44 -1.25
CA PRO A 103 -2.18 -22.63 -1.81
C PRO A 103 -2.53 -22.90 -3.28
N GLU A 104 -3.78 -22.68 -3.67
CA GLU A 104 -4.26 -22.84 -5.03
C GLU A 104 -3.73 -21.77 -6.01
N SER A 105 -3.27 -20.64 -5.48
CA SER A 105 -2.67 -19.56 -6.29
C SER A 105 -1.16 -19.71 -6.47
N ASP A 106 -0.51 -20.60 -5.73
CA ASP A 106 0.94 -20.82 -5.80
C ASP A 106 1.34 -21.53 -7.10
N THR A 107 1.45 -20.75 -8.16
CA THR A 107 1.82 -21.19 -9.51
C THR A 107 3.16 -20.59 -9.93
N SER A 108 3.79 -21.16 -10.98
CA SER A 108 5.00 -20.59 -11.58
C SER A 108 4.77 -19.16 -12.08
N THR A 109 3.58 -18.85 -12.61
CA THR A 109 3.21 -17.52 -13.06
C THR A 109 3.20 -16.53 -11.90
N LEU A 110 2.53 -16.87 -10.80
CA LEU A 110 2.50 -16.01 -9.61
C LEU A 110 3.90 -15.79 -9.03
N ARG A 111 4.71 -16.85 -8.93
CA ARG A 111 6.10 -16.76 -8.46
C ARG A 111 6.94 -15.82 -9.35
N THR A 112 6.73 -15.87 -10.68
CA THR A 112 7.37 -14.93 -11.62
C THR A 112 6.89 -13.49 -11.41
N GLN A 113 5.61 -13.27 -11.14
CA GLN A 113 5.08 -11.94 -10.83
C GLN A 113 5.70 -11.37 -9.55
N LEU A 114 5.85 -12.17 -8.50
CA LEU A 114 6.47 -11.75 -7.24
C LEU A 114 7.95 -11.33 -7.39
N LEU A 115 8.66 -11.80 -8.43
CA LEU A 115 10.03 -11.33 -8.70
C LEU A 115 10.10 -9.83 -9.01
N GLN A 116 8.98 -9.20 -9.39
CA GLN A 116 8.91 -7.75 -9.59
C GLN A 116 9.02 -6.97 -8.28
N THR A 117 8.60 -7.56 -7.15
CA THR A 117 8.53 -6.86 -5.84
C THR A 117 9.86 -6.23 -5.43
N PRO A 118 10.99 -6.96 -5.31
CA PRO A 118 12.26 -6.35 -4.95
C PRO A 118 12.78 -5.37 -5.99
N LEU A 119 12.45 -5.55 -7.28
CA LEU A 119 12.87 -4.64 -8.34
C LEU A 119 12.16 -3.28 -8.23
N ILE A 120 10.86 -3.31 -7.93
CA ILE A 120 10.05 -2.09 -7.74
C ILE A 120 10.48 -1.37 -6.45
N LEU A 121 10.73 -2.10 -5.35
CA LEU A 121 11.25 -1.53 -4.10
C LEU A 121 12.59 -0.80 -4.34
N ASN A 122 13.49 -1.40 -5.11
CA ASN A 122 14.77 -0.75 -5.46
C ASN A 122 14.56 0.49 -6.33
N LEU A 123 13.64 0.45 -7.29
CA LEU A 123 13.31 1.63 -8.10
C LEU A 123 12.78 2.77 -7.23
N TYR A 124 11.84 2.49 -6.34
CA TYR A 124 11.26 3.50 -5.43
C TYR A 124 12.31 4.04 -4.46
N GLY A 125 13.18 3.19 -3.94
CA GLY A 125 14.33 3.61 -3.14
C GLY A 125 15.24 4.62 -3.85
N ASN A 126 15.46 4.44 -5.15
CA ASN A 126 16.26 5.35 -5.96
C ASN A 126 15.53 6.66 -6.32
N LEU A 127 14.25 6.60 -6.61
CA LEU A 127 13.45 7.78 -7.01
C LEU A 127 13.08 8.66 -5.81
N LEU A 128 12.75 8.04 -4.69
CA LEU A 128 12.20 8.68 -3.49
C LEU A 128 13.23 8.65 -2.36
N GLU A 129 13.11 7.69 -1.49
CA GLU A 129 13.98 7.39 -0.36
C GLU A 129 13.91 5.89 -0.04
N ASN A 130 14.78 5.41 0.81
CA ASN A 130 14.73 4.02 1.28
C ASN A 130 13.34 3.66 1.81
N TYR A 131 12.98 2.38 1.71
CA TYR A 131 11.72 1.87 2.21
C TYR A 131 11.48 2.31 3.67
N PRO A 132 10.37 3.01 3.99
CA PRO A 132 10.21 3.66 5.29
C PRO A 132 10.20 2.69 6.48
N PHE A 133 9.70 1.49 6.27
CA PHE A 133 9.52 0.47 7.30
C PHE A 133 10.56 -0.66 7.20
N ALA A 134 11.76 -0.36 6.69
CA ALA A 134 12.83 -1.35 6.46
C ALA A 134 13.33 -2.05 7.72
N ASN A 135 13.12 -1.49 8.91
CA ASN A 135 13.44 -2.16 10.19
C ASN A 135 12.45 -3.27 10.57
N GLU A 136 11.38 -3.43 9.81
CA GLU A 136 10.38 -4.48 10.00
C GLU A 136 10.36 -5.42 8.80
N LYS A 137 9.40 -5.26 7.90
CA LYS A 137 9.25 -6.07 6.70
C LYS A 137 8.50 -5.30 5.62
N TYR A 138 8.49 -5.83 4.41
CA TYR A 138 7.44 -5.62 3.43
C TYR A 138 6.81 -6.98 3.09
N GLY A 139 5.65 -6.97 2.45
CA GLY A 139 5.08 -8.20 1.92
C GLY A 139 3.69 -8.01 1.36
N HIS A 140 3.11 -9.14 1.00
CA HIS A 140 1.75 -9.19 0.48
C HIS A 140 0.96 -10.27 1.19
N ALA A 141 -0.34 -10.07 1.38
CA ALA A 141 -1.26 -11.15 1.76
C ALA A 141 -2.40 -11.22 0.74
N GLN A 142 -2.62 -12.40 0.19
CA GLN A 142 -3.75 -12.60 -0.72
C GLN A 142 -5.06 -12.59 0.06
N PHE A 143 -6.08 -11.87 -0.45
CA PHE A 143 -7.38 -11.75 0.18
C PHE A 143 -8.51 -11.82 -0.86
N GLY A 144 -9.77 -11.81 -0.41
CA GLY A 144 -10.92 -12.08 -1.27
C GLY A 144 -11.64 -10.86 -1.84
N TRP A 145 -11.10 -9.64 -1.62
CA TRP A 145 -11.67 -8.42 -2.18
C TRP A 145 -11.12 -8.12 -3.58
N GLY A 146 -11.84 -7.33 -4.39
CA GLY A 146 -11.52 -7.08 -5.79
C GLY A 146 -10.59 -5.90 -6.03
N GLY A 147 -9.39 -5.90 -5.49
CA GLY A 147 -8.40 -4.83 -5.66
C GLY A 147 -7.15 -5.08 -4.83
N GLY A 148 -6.52 -4.03 -4.37
CA GLY A 148 -5.49 -4.06 -3.35
C GLY A 148 -5.90 -3.23 -2.14
N MET A 149 -5.12 -3.31 -1.08
CA MET A 149 -5.20 -2.46 0.10
C MET A 149 -3.82 -2.32 0.71
N GLU A 150 -3.40 -1.11 0.92
CA GLU A 150 -2.05 -0.71 1.26
C GLU A 150 -1.65 -0.93 2.73
N HIS A 151 -2.28 -1.82 3.46
CA HIS A 151 -1.96 -2.01 4.88
C HIS A 151 -0.47 -1.94 5.15
N THR A 152 -0.07 -1.08 6.08
CA THR A 152 1.33 -0.78 6.36
C THR A 152 2.14 -2.06 6.62
N THR A 153 3.26 -2.22 5.91
CA THR A 153 4.18 -3.37 5.90
C THR A 153 3.66 -4.66 5.26
N VAL A 154 2.36 -4.76 4.93
CA VAL A 154 1.79 -5.94 4.25
C VAL A 154 0.59 -5.54 3.40
N SER A 155 0.81 -5.27 2.12
CA SER A 155 -0.30 -4.95 1.20
C SER A 155 -1.19 -6.16 0.94
N PHE A 156 -2.51 -5.99 1.06
CA PHE A 156 -3.45 -7.07 0.74
C PHE A 156 -3.80 -7.03 -0.75
N MET A 157 -3.76 -8.19 -1.41
CA MET A 157 -3.74 -8.28 -2.86
C MET A 157 -4.75 -9.30 -3.39
N VAL A 158 -5.59 -8.91 -4.37
CA VAL A 158 -6.44 -9.88 -5.09
C VAL A 158 -5.65 -10.68 -6.12
N ASN A 159 -4.61 -10.07 -6.70
CA ASN A 159 -3.69 -10.67 -7.66
C ASN A 159 -2.30 -10.00 -7.55
N PHE A 160 -1.32 -10.54 -8.28
CA PHE A 160 0.07 -10.08 -8.23
C PHE A 160 0.54 -9.49 -9.57
N GLY A 161 -0.36 -8.85 -10.31
CA GLY A 161 0.00 -8.05 -11.48
C GLY A 161 0.94 -6.91 -11.11
N ARG A 162 1.95 -6.65 -11.94
CA ARG A 162 3.00 -5.66 -11.67
C ARG A 162 2.45 -4.27 -11.28
N GLN A 163 1.39 -3.83 -11.95
CA GLN A 163 0.83 -2.50 -11.67
C GLN A 163 0.13 -2.43 -10.31
N LEU A 164 -0.56 -3.50 -9.89
CA LEU A 164 -1.15 -3.56 -8.57
C LEU A 164 -0.06 -3.63 -7.49
N ILE A 165 0.96 -4.49 -7.66
CA ILE A 165 2.13 -4.51 -6.76
C ILE A 165 2.75 -3.11 -6.64
N ALA A 166 2.94 -2.43 -7.77
CA ALA A 166 3.55 -1.09 -7.79
C ALA A 166 2.70 -0.04 -7.09
N HIS A 167 1.39 -0.08 -7.26
CA HIS A 167 0.44 0.85 -6.65
C HIS A 167 0.40 0.67 -5.13
N GLU A 168 0.11 -0.53 -4.65
CA GLU A 168 0.02 -0.82 -3.22
C GLU A 168 1.36 -0.62 -2.49
N MET A 169 2.46 -0.86 -3.18
CA MET A 169 3.79 -0.58 -2.64
C MET A 169 4.08 0.92 -2.54
N ALA A 170 3.64 1.73 -3.51
CA ALA A 170 3.86 3.17 -3.48
C ALA A 170 3.16 3.85 -2.30
N HIS A 171 2.05 3.29 -1.86
CA HIS A 171 1.34 3.74 -0.67
C HIS A 171 2.18 3.67 0.59
N GLN A 172 3.17 2.79 0.68
CA GLN A 172 4.04 2.72 1.86
C GLN A 172 4.77 4.07 2.12
N TRP A 173 4.97 4.89 1.08
CA TRP A 173 5.46 6.26 1.19
C TRP A 173 4.31 7.28 1.23
N PHE A 174 3.31 7.13 0.34
CA PHE A 174 2.20 8.09 0.14
C PHE A 174 0.87 7.45 0.55
N GLY A 175 0.51 7.57 1.81
CA GLY A 175 -0.63 6.93 2.46
C GLY A 175 -0.25 6.45 3.86
N ASP A 176 0.82 5.69 3.95
CA ASP A 176 1.27 5.07 5.19
C ASP A 176 2.26 5.96 5.96
N LYS A 177 3.42 6.26 5.38
CA LYS A 177 4.38 7.19 6.00
C LYS A 177 3.79 8.58 6.11
N ILE A 178 3.37 9.15 4.99
CA ILE A 178 2.63 10.41 4.94
C ILE A 178 1.20 10.12 4.54
N THR A 179 0.27 10.33 5.45
CA THR A 179 -1.16 10.13 5.25
C THR A 179 -1.83 11.46 4.95
N CYS A 180 -2.81 11.50 4.05
CA CYS A 180 -3.62 12.70 3.82
C CYS A 180 -4.33 13.12 5.13
N GLY A 181 -4.40 14.43 5.39
CA GLY A 181 -4.96 14.94 6.65
C GLY A 181 -6.48 14.72 6.79
N THR A 182 -7.18 14.61 5.66
CA THR A 182 -8.62 14.32 5.61
C THR A 182 -8.96 13.53 4.35
N TRP A 183 -10.07 12.80 4.35
CA TRP A 183 -10.58 12.11 3.16
C TRP A 183 -10.90 13.06 1.99
N LYS A 184 -10.98 14.36 2.23
CA LYS A 184 -11.13 15.37 1.15
C LYS A 184 -9.91 15.45 0.25
N ASP A 185 -8.76 15.09 0.79
CA ASP A 185 -7.46 15.17 0.12
C ASP A 185 -6.89 13.78 -0.22
N ILE A 186 -7.73 12.76 -0.31
CA ILE A 186 -7.35 11.36 -0.57
C ILE A 186 -6.51 11.19 -1.86
N TRP A 187 -6.59 12.12 -2.79
CA TRP A 187 -5.74 12.12 -3.98
C TRP A 187 -4.24 12.23 -3.66
N LEU A 188 -3.89 12.73 -2.46
CA LEU A 188 -2.51 12.75 -1.97
C LEU A 188 -1.98 11.35 -1.68
N ASN A 189 -2.86 10.39 -1.35
CA ASN A 189 -2.53 8.98 -1.27
C ASN A 189 -2.63 8.36 -2.67
N GLU A 190 -3.82 8.30 -3.24
CA GLU A 190 -4.13 7.53 -4.44
C GLU A 190 -3.51 8.10 -5.73
N GLY A 191 -3.54 9.41 -5.90
CA GLY A 191 -2.94 10.07 -7.06
C GLY A 191 -1.43 9.92 -7.06
N PHE A 192 -0.77 10.01 -5.89
CA PHE A 192 0.65 9.73 -5.76
C PHE A 192 0.94 8.25 -6.06
N ALA A 193 0.25 7.31 -5.43
CA ALA A 193 0.46 5.89 -5.66
C ALA A 193 0.26 5.52 -7.13
N THR A 194 -0.78 6.05 -7.78
CA THR A 194 -1.04 5.85 -9.21
C THR A 194 0.09 6.41 -10.08
N TYR A 195 0.58 7.62 -9.78
CA TYR A 195 1.67 8.22 -10.56
C TYR A 195 2.98 7.46 -10.37
N ILE A 196 3.33 7.14 -9.13
CA ILE A 196 4.56 6.40 -8.81
C ILE A 196 4.53 4.98 -9.44
N ALA A 197 3.36 4.32 -9.46
CA ALA A 197 3.18 3.06 -10.18
C ALA A 197 3.38 3.24 -11.70
N ALA A 198 2.93 4.34 -12.29
CA ALA A 198 3.16 4.63 -13.71
C ALA A 198 4.65 4.86 -14.03
N LEU A 199 5.46 5.32 -13.04
CA LEU A 199 6.92 5.42 -13.22
C LEU A 199 7.60 4.04 -13.34
N VAL A 200 6.98 2.97 -12.86
CA VAL A 200 7.47 1.60 -13.09
C VAL A 200 7.39 1.27 -14.59
N ILE A 201 6.30 1.68 -15.26
CA ILE A 201 6.18 1.54 -16.73
C ILE A 201 7.26 2.37 -17.43
N GLU A 202 7.46 3.62 -17.02
CA GLU A 202 8.49 4.48 -17.61
C GLU A 202 9.88 3.86 -17.53
N ASN A 203 10.23 3.30 -16.37
CA ASN A 203 11.58 2.78 -16.10
C ASN A 203 11.81 1.36 -16.65
N PHE A 204 10.80 0.50 -16.67
CA PHE A 204 10.95 -0.91 -17.06
C PHE A 204 10.55 -1.17 -18.51
N ASP A 205 9.57 -0.41 -19.05
CA ASP A 205 9.03 -0.61 -20.39
C ASP A 205 9.38 0.57 -21.33
N GLY A 206 9.90 1.65 -20.80
CA GLY A 206 10.42 2.79 -21.53
C GLY A 206 9.41 3.91 -21.81
N ALA A 207 9.92 5.02 -22.35
CA ALA A 207 9.17 6.26 -22.54
C ALA A 207 7.91 6.11 -23.41
N ALA A 208 7.94 5.27 -24.45
CA ALA A 208 6.78 5.05 -25.31
C ALA A 208 5.61 4.38 -24.57
N ALA A 209 5.91 3.38 -23.74
CA ALA A 209 4.91 2.73 -22.88
C ALA A 209 4.32 3.74 -21.87
N PHE A 210 5.15 4.56 -21.27
CA PHE A 210 4.69 5.60 -20.35
C PHE A 210 3.81 6.67 -21.02
N VAL A 211 4.12 7.05 -22.29
CA VAL A 211 3.24 7.95 -23.06
C VAL A 211 1.88 7.32 -23.28
N ASN A 212 1.82 6.03 -23.62
CA ASN A 212 0.55 5.31 -23.79
C ASN A 212 -0.24 5.26 -22.48
N GLU A 213 0.42 5.00 -21.35
CA GLU A 213 -0.22 4.98 -20.03
C GLU A 213 -0.84 6.34 -19.68
N LYS A 214 -0.10 7.43 -19.90
CA LYS A 214 -0.64 8.79 -19.72
C LYS A 214 -1.82 9.07 -20.65
N ALA A 215 -1.77 8.61 -21.89
CA ALA A 215 -2.88 8.76 -22.83
C ALA A 215 -4.15 8.03 -22.34
N ASN A 216 -3.99 6.81 -21.78
CA ASN A 216 -5.09 6.06 -21.16
C ASN A 216 -5.69 6.83 -19.96
N MET A 217 -4.85 7.35 -19.06
CA MET A 217 -5.31 8.16 -17.93
C MET A 217 -6.06 9.40 -18.41
N ILE A 218 -5.52 10.15 -19.37
CA ILE A 218 -6.15 11.33 -19.95
C ILE A 218 -7.50 10.98 -20.60
N GLY A 219 -7.56 9.89 -21.37
CA GLY A 219 -8.79 9.39 -21.98
C GLY A 219 -9.87 9.09 -20.93
N ASN A 220 -9.48 8.46 -19.82
CA ASN A 220 -10.39 8.21 -18.70
C ASN A 220 -10.83 9.52 -18.03
N ILE A 221 -9.91 10.45 -17.74
CA ILE A 221 -10.23 11.74 -17.11
C ILE A 221 -11.22 12.54 -17.96
N THR A 222 -11.03 12.57 -19.27
CA THR A 222 -11.83 13.36 -20.22
C THR A 222 -13.10 12.65 -20.70
N SER A 223 -13.33 11.41 -20.29
CA SER A 223 -14.54 10.64 -20.63
C SER A 223 -15.83 11.27 -20.08
N SER A 224 -15.70 12.15 -19.08
CA SER A 224 -16.80 12.93 -18.51
C SER A 224 -16.30 14.32 -18.15
N SER A 225 -17.18 15.32 -18.28
CA SER A 225 -16.86 16.70 -17.92
C SER A 225 -16.88 16.93 -16.39
N GLY A 226 -16.11 17.91 -15.91
CA GLY A 226 -16.11 18.38 -14.52
C GLY A 226 -15.43 17.43 -13.55
N GLY A 227 -15.67 17.67 -12.25
CA GLY A 227 -15.08 16.99 -11.12
C GLY A 227 -13.81 17.65 -10.60
N ALA A 228 -13.86 18.09 -9.34
CA ALA A 228 -12.70 18.62 -8.63
C ALA A 228 -11.77 17.48 -8.18
N LEU A 229 -10.52 17.81 -7.92
CA LEU A 229 -9.55 16.87 -7.37
C LEU A 229 -9.82 16.64 -5.87
N TYR A 230 -9.95 17.72 -5.12
CA TYR A 230 -10.35 17.67 -3.71
C TYR A 230 -11.86 17.46 -3.57
N LEU A 231 -12.28 16.91 -2.44
CA LEU A 231 -13.67 16.63 -2.11
C LEU A 231 -14.24 17.72 -1.20
N THR A 232 -15.52 18.01 -1.37
CA THR A 232 -16.30 18.77 -0.38
C THR A 232 -16.60 17.91 0.85
N ASP A 233 -17.09 18.53 1.95
CA ASP A 233 -17.48 17.79 3.16
C ASP A 233 -18.56 16.72 2.86
N ALA A 234 -19.51 17.03 1.97
CA ALA A 234 -20.55 16.09 1.58
C ALA A 234 -20.01 14.93 0.72
N GLU A 235 -19.10 15.23 -0.21
CA GLU A 235 -18.47 14.22 -1.07
C GLU A 235 -17.56 13.28 -0.27
N ALA A 236 -16.88 13.77 0.77
CA ALA A 236 -16.03 12.99 1.65
C ALA A 236 -16.79 11.97 2.52
N LEU A 237 -18.12 11.99 2.53
CA LEU A 237 -18.98 10.96 3.12
C LEU A 237 -19.35 9.84 2.15
N SER A 238 -19.02 9.99 0.87
CA SER A 238 -19.33 9.03 -0.19
C SER A 238 -18.11 8.20 -0.54
N VAL A 239 -18.11 6.92 -0.18
CA VAL A 239 -17.03 5.98 -0.51
C VAL A 239 -16.74 5.95 -2.02
N ASN A 240 -17.79 5.93 -2.85
CA ASN A 240 -17.64 5.96 -4.31
C ASN A 240 -16.97 7.23 -4.83
N ARG A 241 -17.14 8.38 -4.15
CA ARG A 241 -16.49 9.62 -4.54
C ARG A 241 -15.06 9.71 -3.99
N ILE A 242 -14.82 9.22 -2.80
CA ILE A 242 -13.48 9.11 -2.21
C ILE A 242 -12.59 8.30 -3.17
N PHE A 243 -13.06 7.15 -3.64
CA PHE A 243 -12.33 6.24 -4.54
C PHE A 243 -12.80 6.36 -6.01
N ASP A 244 -13.11 7.58 -6.47
CA ASP A 244 -13.41 7.83 -7.88
C ASP A 244 -12.14 7.66 -8.73
N TYR A 245 -12.08 6.55 -9.49
CA TYR A 245 -10.92 6.19 -10.30
C TYR A 245 -10.50 7.27 -11.29
N ARG A 246 -11.47 7.97 -11.88
CA ARG A 246 -11.25 9.05 -12.84
C ARG A 246 -10.62 10.28 -12.19
N LEU A 247 -11.10 10.66 -11.00
CA LEU A 247 -10.71 11.90 -10.33
C LEU A 247 -9.59 11.69 -9.32
N THR A 248 -9.82 10.84 -8.34
CA THR A 248 -8.89 10.66 -7.22
C THR A 248 -7.58 10.01 -7.69
N TYR A 249 -7.67 8.98 -8.52
CA TYR A 249 -6.50 8.24 -9.03
C TYR A 249 -5.90 8.92 -10.26
N ASN A 250 -6.57 8.85 -11.42
CA ASN A 250 -6.00 9.28 -12.69
C ASN A 250 -5.78 10.79 -12.76
N LYS A 251 -6.74 11.61 -12.35
CA LYS A 251 -6.56 13.06 -12.35
C LYS A 251 -5.51 13.49 -11.33
N GLY A 252 -5.48 12.87 -10.15
CA GLY A 252 -4.42 13.07 -9.15
C GLY A 252 -3.05 12.78 -9.74
N ALA A 253 -2.87 11.61 -10.36
CA ALA A 253 -1.63 11.23 -11.03
C ALA A 253 -1.22 12.21 -12.12
N MET A 254 -2.16 12.68 -12.95
CA MET A 254 -1.86 13.62 -14.04
C MET A 254 -1.53 15.03 -13.55
N VAL A 255 -2.01 15.46 -12.37
CA VAL A 255 -1.55 16.69 -11.72
C VAL A 255 -0.08 16.59 -11.36
N LEU A 256 0.37 15.45 -10.82
CA LEU A 256 1.78 15.21 -10.53
C LEU A 256 2.64 15.16 -11.80
N ASN A 257 2.14 14.54 -12.87
CA ASN A 257 2.82 14.57 -14.17
C ASN A 257 2.97 16.00 -14.72
N MET A 258 1.95 16.84 -14.57
CA MET A 258 2.01 18.26 -14.97
C MET A 258 3.02 19.03 -14.11
N LEU A 259 3.06 18.76 -12.80
CA LEU A 259 4.04 19.36 -11.89
C LEU A 259 5.47 18.95 -12.29
N ARG A 260 5.72 17.66 -12.57
CA ARG A 260 7.01 17.16 -13.07
C ARG A 260 7.42 17.85 -14.37
N PHE A 261 6.48 17.97 -15.31
CA PHE A 261 6.72 18.68 -16.58
C PHE A 261 7.15 20.14 -16.36
N LYS A 262 6.49 20.82 -15.44
CA LYS A 262 6.78 22.21 -15.12
C LYS A 262 8.11 22.44 -14.41
N LEU A 263 8.45 21.55 -13.48
CA LEU A 263 9.65 21.67 -12.64
C LEU A 263 10.91 21.03 -13.28
N GLY A 264 10.70 20.05 -14.16
CA GLY A 264 11.74 19.12 -14.60
C GLY A 264 12.04 18.04 -13.56
N ASP A 265 12.67 16.96 -14.00
CA ASP A 265 12.88 15.75 -13.18
C ASP A 265 13.66 16.03 -11.89
N THR A 266 14.77 16.77 -12.00
CA THR A 266 15.62 17.03 -10.83
C THR A 266 14.88 17.73 -9.71
N ALA A 267 14.15 18.81 -10.01
CA ALA A 267 13.43 19.56 -9.00
C ALA A 267 12.18 18.81 -8.50
N PHE A 268 11.51 18.07 -9.39
CA PHE A 268 10.35 17.27 -9.02
C PHE A 268 10.72 16.16 -8.01
N PHE A 269 11.69 15.31 -8.33
CA PHE A 269 12.08 14.22 -7.42
C PHE A 269 12.74 14.74 -6.15
N GLN A 270 13.49 15.86 -6.22
CA GLN A 270 13.99 16.50 -5.00
C GLN A 270 12.84 17.01 -4.13
N GLY A 271 11.81 17.58 -4.74
CA GLY A 271 10.58 18.00 -4.06
C GLY A 271 9.87 16.85 -3.36
N LEU A 272 9.76 15.69 -4.02
CA LEU A 272 9.17 14.48 -3.39
C LEU A 272 9.99 14.01 -2.18
N ARG A 273 11.33 13.98 -2.31
CA ARG A 273 12.21 13.62 -1.18
C ARG A 273 12.08 14.60 -0.02
N ASN A 274 11.99 15.90 -0.29
CA ASN A 274 11.80 16.91 0.75
C ASN A 274 10.44 16.75 1.43
N TYR A 275 9.39 16.45 0.66
CA TYR A 275 8.05 16.18 1.20
C TYR A 275 8.05 14.97 2.13
N LEU A 276 8.70 13.88 1.72
CA LEU A 276 8.81 12.66 2.53
C LEU A 276 9.70 12.84 3.78
N ALA A 277 10.66 13.76 3.74
CA ALA A 277 11.55 14.05 4.86
C ALA A 277 10.98 15.07 5.88
N ASP A 278 9.82 15.68 5.60
CA ASP A 278 9.24 16.69 6.50
C ASP A 278 8.61 15.99 7.72
N SER A 279 9.24 16.17 8.87
CA SER A 279 8.81 15.58 10.14
C SER A 279 7.47 16.11 10.65
N ASN A 280 6.93 17.20 10.09
CA ASN A 280 5.59 17.68 10.42
C ASN A 280 4.49 16.93 9.64
N LEU A 281 4.86 16.19 8.59
CA LEU A 281 3.94 15.44 7.73
C LEU A 281 4.08 13.93 7.93
N ALA A 282 5.30 13.46 8.21
CA ALA A 282 5.61 12.05 8.42
C ALA A 282 5.56 11.73 9.92
N PHE A 283 4.80 10.72 10.30
CA PHE A 283 4.68 10.14 11.64
C PHE A 283 4.03 11.04 12.69
#